data_f1cb1aa32ecb5ec04d4bb846c26ad0d9
#
_entry.id   f1cb1aa32ecb5ec04d4bb846c26ad0d9
#
_cell.length_a   1.000
_cell.length_b   1.000
_cell.length_c   1.000
_cell.angle_alpha   90.00
_cell.angle_beta   90.00
_cell.angle_gamma   90.00
#
_symmetry.space_group_name_H-M   'P 1'
#
loop_
_entity.id
_entity.type
_entity.pdbx_description
1 polymer ?
#
loop_
_entity_poly.entity_id
_entity_poly.type
_entity_poly.pdbx_seq_one_letter_code
_entity_poly.pdbx_strand_id
1 'polypeptide(L)'
;VTTGSGREERIARWVHAKRKYDAGTGVKTIAALAEIVTFFEERRGRLFGFRWRDRLDWKSCTVTAQVSANDQVIGTGNGTKAAFQLVKTYGGAFAPYVRPITKPVSGTVKFAVAGIAKVLGVDADVDVATGILTFKPGKIPANGAVVTAGFEFDVPVRFDTDVFEVDFAAFVAGEIPKIPLVEIVP
;
A
#
# COMPACT_ATOMS: atom_id res chain seq x y z
N VAL A 1 20.09 1.23 20.36
CA VAL A 1 20.68 1.61 21.67
C VAL A 1 22.14 1.22 21.62
N THR A 2 23.05 2.16 21.90
CA THR A 2 24.48 1.86 22.00
C THR A 2 24.75 1.33 23.41
N THR A 3 25.25 0.09 23.51
CA THR A 3 25.65 -0.50 24.80
C THR A 3 26.97 0.11 25.26
N GLY A 4 27.28 0.07 26.58
CA GLY A 4 28.51 0.60 27.13
C GLY A 4 29.80 -0.06 26.58
N SER A 5 29.68 -1.17 25.83
CA SER A 5 30.75 -1.86 25.10
C SER A 5 31.00 -1.31 23.68
N GLY A 6 30.27 -0.25 23.25
CA GLY A 6 30.35 0.29 21.90
C GLY A 6 29.63 -0.55 20.83
N ARG A 7 28.94 -1.62 21.20
CA ARG A 7 28.10 -2.39 20.29
C ARG A 7 26.75 -1.72 20.14
N GLU A 8 26.27 -1.60 18.88
CA GLU A 8 24.95 -1.12 18.55
C GLU A 8 23.95 -2.28 18.55
N GLU A 9 22.97 -2.26 19.46
CA GLU A 9 21.81 -3.14 19.40
C GLU A 9 20.68 -2.46 18.64
N ARG A 10 20.22 -3.10 17.58
CA ARG A 10 19.09 -2.63 16.76
C ARG A 10 17.84 -3.43 17.09
N ILE A 11 16.88 -2.76 17.70
CA ILE A 11 15.58 -3.34 18.03
C ILE A 11 14.53 -2.74 17.08
N ALA A 12 13.85 -3.60 16.31
CA ALA A 12 12.72 -3.18 15.52
C ALA A 12 11.52 -2.91 16.44
N ARG A 13 11.16 -1.63 16.65
CA ARG A 13 9.96 -1.24 17.42
C ARG A 13 8.66 -1.59 16.70
N TRP A 14 8.71 -1.71 15.38
CA TRP A 14 7.56 -1.94 14.51
C TRP A 14 7.88 -3.10 13.58
N VAL A 15 6.91 -3.99 13.36
CA VAL A 15 7.04 -5.08 12.38
C VAL A 15 7.15 -4.50 10.97
N HIS A 16 6.45 -3.40 10.71
CA HIS A 16 6.42 -2.72 9.42
C HIS A 16 6.91 -1.28 9.56
N ALA A 17 7.74 -0.82 8.62
CA ALA A 17 8.13 0.57 8.53
C ALA A 17 6.92 1.44 8.17
N LYS A 18 6.72 2.55 8.87
CA LYS A 18 5.68 3.54 8.57
C LYS A 18 6.23 4.62 7.64
N ARG A 19 5.45 4.98 6.65
CA ARG A 19 5.77 6.06 5.72
C ARG A 19 5.12 7.37 6.16
N LYS A 20 5.80 8.46 5.88
CA LYS A 20 5.27 9.82 6.00
C LYS A 20 5.34 10.48 4.63
N TYR A 21 4.32 11.27 4.32
CA TYR A 21 4.22 11.99 3.06
C TYR A 21 3.89 13.46 3.34
N ASP A 22 4.18 14.32 2.38
CA ASP A 22 3.68 15.68 2.31
C ASP A 22 2.88 15.84 1.00
N ALA A 23 1.58 16.05 1.13
CA ALA A 23 0.69 16.20 -0.01
C ALA A 23 0.67 17.64 -0.56
N GLY A 24 1.30 18.59 0.13
CA GLY A 24 1.29 20.02 -0.24
C GLY A 24 1.91 20.31 -1.60
N THR A 25 2.91 19.53 -2.02
CA THR A 25 3.59 19.71 -3.30
C THR A 25 2.69 19.62 -4.54
N GLY A 26 1.52 18.99 -4.41
CA GLY A 26 0.50 18.88 -5.46
C GLY A 26 -0.45 20.08 -5.54
N VAL A 27 -0.48 20.95 -4.53
CA VAL A 27 -1.45 22.03 -4.41
C VAL A 27 -0.91 23.29 -5.05
N LYS A 28 -1.52 23.70 -6.16
CA LYS A 28 -1.05 24.85 -6.97
C LYS A 28 -2.11 25.94 -7.16
N THR A 29 -3.35 25.69 -6.77
CA THR A 29 -4.46 26.62 -6.98
C THR A 29 -5.27 26.77 -5.71
N ILE A 30 -5.94 27.93 -5.56
CA ILE A 30 -6.87 28.19 -4.45
C ILE A 30 -8.01 27.17 -4.43
N ALA A 31 -8.51 26.76 -5.62
CA ALA A 31 -9.54 25.76 -5.72
C ALA A 31 -9.08 24.41 -5.16
N ALA A 32 -7.88 23.94 -5.51
CA ALA A 32 -7.30 22.72 -4.96
C ALA A 32 -7.10 22.81 -3.44
N LEU A 33 -6.68 23.99 -2.94
CA LEU A 33 -6.54 24.23 -1.50
C LEU A 33 -7.91 24.14 -0.79
N ALA A 34 -8.97 24.72 -1.36
CA ALA A 34 -10.31 24.66 -0.80
C ALA A 34 -10.87 23.22 -0.78
N GLU A 35 -10.60 22.43 -1.81
CA GLU A 35 -10.94 20.99 -1.83
C GLU A 35 -10.24 20.23 -0.71
N ILE A 36 -8.97 20.53 -0.45
CA ILE A 36 -8.21 19.89 0.64
C ILE A 36 -8.74 20.29 2.00
N VAL A 37 -9.10 21.56 2.21
CA VAL A 37 -9.74 22.00 3.47
C VAL A 37 -11.03 21.22 3.69
N THR A 38 -11.89 21.13 2.67
CA THR A 38 -13.14 20.36 2.73
C THR A 38 -12.89 18.90 3.07
N PHE A 39 -11.90 18.29 2.43
CA PHE A 39 -11.53 16.90 2.68
C PHE A 39 -10.95 16.70 4.09
N PHE A 40 -10.13 17.65 4.58
CA PHE A 40 -9.58 17.61 5.93
C PHE A 40 -10.69 17.63 7.00
N GLU A 41 -11.68 18.52 6.83
CA GLU A 41 -12.84 18.60 7.72
C GLU A 41 -13.68 17.31 7.65
N GLU A 42 -13.93 16.78 6.46
CA GLU A 42 -14.62 15.49 6.26
C GLU A 42 -13.90 14.35 6.99
N ARG A 43 -12.56 14.31 6.94
CA ARG A 43 -11.74 13.30 7.62
C ARG A 43 -11.54 13.58 9.10
N ARG A 44 -11.95 14.75 9.60
CA ARG A 44 -11.80 15.19 10.99
C ARG A 44 -10.33 15.08 11.44
N GLY A 45 -9.44 15.69 10.67
CA GLY A 45 -8.01 15.62 10.91
C GLY A 45 -7.48 14.18 10.94
N ARG A 46 -6.95 13.74 12.07
CA ARG A 46 -6.36 12.40 12.25
C ARG A 46 -7.35 11.25 12.33
N LEU A 47 -8.67 11.51 12.42
CA LEU A 47 -9.62 10.48 12.82
C LEU A 47 -9.84 9.43 11.75
N PHE A 48 -10.10 9.84 10.51
CA PHE A 48 -10.45 8.92 9.42
C PHE A 48 -9.31 8.76 8.41
N GLY A 49 -9.00 7.49 8.12
CA GLY A 49 -8.04 7.15 7.08
C GLY A 49 -8.61 7.22 5.67
N PHE A 50 -7.72 7.33 4.70
CA PHE A 50 -8.03 7.33 3.27
C PHE A 50 -6.92 6.67 2.45
N ARG A 51 -7.17 6.45 1.15
CA ARG A 51 -6.20 5.88 0.24
C ARG A 51 -5.30 6.95 -0.34
N TRP A 52 -4.00 6.69 -0.32
CA TRP A 52 -2.98 7.56 -0.90
C TRP A 52 -2.17 6.83 -1.96
N ARG A 53 -2.09 7.38 -3.16
CA ARG A 53 -1.26 6.86 -4.24
C ARG A 53 0.18 7.35 -4.07
N ASP A 54 1.04 6.47 -3.58
CA ASP A 54 2.48 6.73 -3.56
C ASP A 54 3.06 6.58 -4.97
N ARG A 55 3.38 7.69 -5.61
CA ARG A 55 3.86 7.71 -7.00
C ARG A 55 5.19 6.99 -7.22
N LEU A 56 5.95 6.76 -6.16
CA LEU A 56 7.23 6.05 -6.20
C LEU A 56 7.08 4.55 -5.94
N ASP A 57 5.95 4.13 -5.32
CA ASP A 57 5.74 2.73 -4.92
C ASP A 57 4.27 2.35 -4.88
N TRP A 58 3.65 2.20 -6.03
CA TRP A 58 2.23 1.94 -6.22
C TRP A 58 1.91 0.69 -7.05
N LYS A 59 2.94 -0.07 -7.45
CA LYS A 59 2.81 -1.32 -8.24
C LYS A 59 3.51 -2.48 -7.55
N SER A 60 3.06 -3.67 -7.82
CA SER A 60 3.72 -4.94 -7.44
C SER A 60 5.11 -5.11 -8.07
N CYS A 61 5.34 -4.51 -9.24
CA CYS A 61 6.61 -4.47 -9.97
C CYS A 61 7.28 -3.09 -9.83
N THR A 62 8.32 -2.83 -10.61
CA THR A 62 8.94 -1.50 -10.72
C THR A 62 7.97 -0.48 -11.34
N VAL A 63 8.14 0.80 -11.00
CA VAL A 63 7.22 1.87 -11.44
C VAL A 63 7.08 1.95 -12.97
N THR A 64 8.15 1.64 -13.70
CA THR A 64 8.19 1.68 -15.17
C THR A 64 7.66 0.40 -15.84
N ALA A 65 7.58 -0.72 -15.11
CA ALA A 65 7.12 -1.98 -15.67
C ALA A 65 5.59 -2.09 -15.75
N GLN A 66 5.11 -2.98 -16.61
CA GLN A 66 3.70 -3.36 -16.67
C GLN A 66 3.40 -4.42 -15.61
N VAL A 67 2.25 -4.28 -14.94
CA VAL A 67 1.79 -5.26 -13.95
C VAL A 67 1.48 -6.59 -14.62
N SER A 68 2.09 -7.66 -14.09
CA SER A 68 1.96 -9.04 -14.56
C SER A 68 1.43 -9.95 -13.45
N ALA A 69 0.72 -11.00 -13.79
CA ALA A 69 0.24 -12.01 -12.84
C ALA A 69 1.38 -12.73 -12.07
N ASN A 70 2.63 -12.59 -12.52
CA ASN A 70 3.80 -13.27 -11.95
C ASN A 70 4.73 -12.34 -11.16
N ASP A 71 4.32 -11.09 -10.83
CA ASP A 71 5.19 -10.10 -10.19
C ASP A 71 5.64 -10.51 -8.80
N GLN A 72 4.73 -11.04 -7.97
CA GLN A 72 4.97 -11.36 -6.58
C GLN A 72 4.48 -12.76 -6.25
N VAL A 73 5.28 -13.54 -5.52
CA VAL A 73 4.82 -14.78 -4.92
C VAL A 73 4.02 -14.45 -3.66
N ILE A 74 2.74 -14.77 -3.65
CA ILE A 74 1.84 -14.51 -2.52
C ILE A 74 1.59 -15.75 -1.65
N GLY A 75 2.09 -16.90 -2.06
CA GLY A 75 2.08 -18.12 -1.27
C GLY A 75 2.11 -19.39 -2.11
N THR A 76 1.92 -20.51 -1.43
CA THR A 76 1.87 -21.86 -2.05
C THR A 76 0.58 -22.54 -1.62
N GLY A 77 -0.09 -23.18 -2.57
CA GLY A 77 -1.26 -24.01 -2.34
C GLY A 77 -0.95 -25.23 -1.48
N ASN A 78 -1.93 -25.68 -0.72
CA ASN A 78 -1.87 -26.95 0.05
C ASN A 78 -3.07 -27.85 -0.21
N GLY A 79 -3.89 -27.54 -1.22
CA GLY A 79 -5.12 -28.25 -1.55
C GLY A 79 -6.36 -27.83 -0.75
N THR A 80 -6.20 -27.05 0.34
CA THR A 80 -7.30 -26.61 1.20
C THR A 80 -7.29 -25.10 1.48
N LYS A 81 -6.13 -24.45 1.40
CA LYS A 81 -5.99 -23.00 1.62
C LYS A 81 -6.61 -22.22 0.46
N ALA A 82 -7.71 -21.54 0.75
CA ALA A 82 -8.40 -20.71 -0.23
C ALA A 82 -7.98 -19.24 -0.23
N ALA A 83 -7.51 -18.70 0.90
CA ALA A 83 -7.22 -17.27 1.08
C ALA A 83 -5.72 -16.99 1.06
N PHE A 84 -5.32 -15.96 0.27
CA PHE A 84 -3.93 -15.52 0.12
C PHE A 84 -3.88 -13.99 0.24
N GLN A 85 -3.02 -13.50 1.13
CA GLN A 85 -2.78 -12.06 1.26
C GLN A 85 -1.92 -11.58 0.09
N LEU A 86 -2.33 -10.51 -0.59
CA LEU A 86 -1.47 -9.80 -1.53
C LEU A 86 -0.29 -9.21 -0.77
N VAL A 87 0.92 -9.46 -1.26
CA VAL A 87 2.15 -8.97 -0.64
C VAL A 87 3.08 -8.36 -1.69
N LYS A 88 3.91 -7.44 -1.26
CA LYS A 88 5.05 -6.95 -2.03
C LYS A 88 6.34 -7.21 -1.27
N THR A 89 7.28 -7.87 -1.92
CA THR A 89 8.59 -8.19 -1.36
C THR A 89 9.61 -7.15 -1.79
N TYR A 90 10.32 -6.58 -0.82
CA TYR A 90 11.41 -5.62 -1.03
C TYR A 90 12.74 -6.25 -0.64
N GLY A 91 13.78 -5.94 -1.40
CA GLY A 91 15.11 -6.48 -1.21
C GLY A 91 15.31 -7.83 -1.92
N GLY A 92 16.57 -8.27 -1.92
CA GLY A 92 17.01 -9.49 -2.58
C GLY A 92 17.31 -10.61 -1.56
N ALA A 93 18.41 -11.35 -1.78
CA ALA A 93 18.80 -12.51 -0.99
C ALA A 93 19.09 -12.21 0.50
N PHE A 94 19.40 -10.95 0.84
CA PHE A 94 19.69 -10.56 2.22
C PHE A 94 18.46 -9.89 2.85
N ALA A 95 17.90 -10.53 3.87
CA ALA A 95 16.81 -10.05 4.72
C ALA A 95 15.64 -9.41 3.92
N PRO A 96 14.95 -10.14 3.01
CA PRO A 96 13.83 -9.61 2.27
C PRO A 96 12.71 -9.21 3.23
N TYR A 97 12.12 -8.04 2.96
CA TYR A 97 10.95 -7.55 3.69
C TYR A 97 9.68 -7.82 2.89
N VAL A 98 8.76 -8.59 3.46
CA VAL A 98 7.46 -8.91 2.87
C VAL A 98 6.41 -7.99 3.49
N ARG A 99 5.87 -7.07 2.68
CA ARG A 99 4.84 -6.12 3.09
C ARG A 99 3.46 -6.61 2.66
N PRO A 100 2.49 -6.77 3.60
CA PRO A 100 1.11 -7.02 3.23
C PRO A 100 0.51 -5.79 2.55
N ILE A 101 -0.21 -6.01 1.46
CA ILE A 101 -0.90 -4.96 0.69
C ILE A 101 -2.39 -5.06 0.97
N THR A 102 -2.91 -4.07 1.69
CA THR A 102 -4.30 -4.06 2.15
C THR A 102 -5.24 -3.24 1.27
N LYS A 103 -4.71 -2.39 0.38
CA LYS A 103 -5.51 -1.50 -0.47
C LYS A 103 -5.17 -1.67 -1.95
N PRO A 104 -5.33 -2.87 -2.55
CA PRO A 104 -5.17 -3.02 -3.99
C PRO A 104 -6.21 -2.16 -4.72
N VAL A 105 -5.85 -1.73 -5.94
CA VAL A 105 -6.75 -0.96 -6.79
C VAL A 105 -7.67 -1.91 -7.54
N SER A 106 -8.96 -1.64 -7.48
CA SER A 106 -9.97 -2.44 -8.18
C SER A 106 -9.67 -2.55 -9.68
N GLY A 107 -9.84 -3.75 -10.23
CA GLY A 107 -9.64 -4.01 -11.66
C GLY A 107 -8.18 -4.14 -12.10
N THR A 108 -7.20 -3.93 -11.22
CA THR A 108 -5.77 -4.03 -11.60
C THR A 108 -5.12 -5.35 -11.20
N VAL A 109 -5.76 -6.12 -10.32
CA VAL A 109 -5.20 -7.37 -9.79
C VAL A 109 -5.23 -8.44 -10.87
N LYS A 110 -4.07 -9.01 -11.14
CA LYS A 110 -3.84 -10.18 -12.00
C LYS A 110 -3.20 -11.26 -11.15
N PHE A 111 -3.53 -12.52 -11.38
CA PHE A 111 -2.91 -13.61 -10.62
C PHE A 111 -2.73 -14.86 -11.44
N ALA A 112 -1.83 -15.74 -11.00
CA ALA A 112 -1.56 -17.01 -11.63
C ALA A 112 -1.37 -18.11 -10.58
N VAL A 113 -1.63 -19.34 -10.99
CA VAL A 113 -1.38 -20.55 -10.20
C VAL A 113 -0.49 -21.47 -11.01
N ALA A 114 0.65 -21.87 -10.46
CA ALA A 114 1.68 -22.66 -11.16
C ALA A 114 2.06 -22.04 -12.53
N GLY A 115 2.16 -20.71 -12.60
CA GLY A 115 2.48 -19.94 -13.80
C GLY A 115 1.32 -19.77 -14.81
N ILE A 116 0.16 -20.37 -14.55
CA ILE A 116 -1.02 -20.27 -15.43
C ILE A 116 -1.92 -19.13 -14.93
N ALA A 117 -2.13 -18.12 -15.77
CA ALA A 117 -3.02 -17.00 -15.47
C ALA A 117 -4.44 -17.45 -15.17
N LYS A 118 -5.07 -16.84 -14.20
CA LYS A 118 -6.43 -17.09 -13.72
C LYS A 118 -7.27 -15.82 -13.83
N VAL A 119 -8.59 -15.97 -13.75
CA VAL A 119 -9.55 -14.90 -13.99
C VAL A 119 -10.24 -14.50 -12.68
N LEU A 120 -10.13 -13.21 -12.31
CA LEU A 120 -10.90 -12.65 -11.20
C LEU A 120 -12.40 -12.74 -11.49
N GLY A 121 -13.18 -13.00 -10.43
CA GLY A 121 -14.62 -13.22 -10.54
C GLY A 121 -15.00 -14.64 -10.96
N VAL A 122 -14.09 -15.39 -11.60
CA VAL A 122 -14.30 -16.78 -12.03
C VAL A 122 -13.55 -17.78 -11.16
N ASP A 123 -12.24 -17.60 -11.00
CA ASP A 123 -11.39 -18.52 -10.23
C ASP A 123 -11.21 -18.08 -8.78
N ALA A 124 -11.16 -16.75 -8.55
CA ALA A 124 -11.02 -16.15 -7.23
C ALA A 124 -11.62 -14.75 -7.22
N ASP A 125 -11.91 -14.24 -6.04
CA ASP A 125 -12.29 -12.86 -5.79
C ASP A 125 -11.22 -12.15 -4.92
N VAL A 126 -11.10 -10.83 -5.05
CA VAL A 126 -10.20 -10.04 -4.23
C VAL A 126 -11.00 -9.02 -3.42
N ASP A 127 -10.74 -8.97 -2.13
CA ASP A 127 -11.24 -7.89 -1.26
C ASP A 127 -10.28 -6.69 -1.35
N VAL A 128 -10.73 -5.61 -1.95
CA VAL A 128 -9.95 -4.38 -2.12
C VAL A 128 -9.79 -3.58 -0.82
N ALA A 129 -10.45 -3.96 0.26
CA ALA A 129 -10.29 -3.35 1.58
C ALA A 129 -9.21 -4.02 2.43
N THR A 130 -8.99 -5.32 2.22
CA THR A 130 -8.02 -6.12 2.98
C THR A 130 -6.86 -6.64 2.15
N GLY A 131 -7.01 -6.70 0.81
CA GLY A 131 -6.03 -7.27 -0.09
C GLY A 131 -5.97 -8.81 -0.05
N ILE A 132 -7.02 -9.46 0.41
CA ILE A 132 -7.12 -10.92 0.43
C ILE A 132 -7.70 -11.41 -0.88
N LEU A 133 -6.96 -12.28 -1.56
CA LEU A 133 -7.41 -13.05 -2.73
C LEU A 133 -8.00 -14.38 -2.22
N THR A 134 -9.28 -14.64 -2.49
CA THR A 134 -9.97 -15.83 -2.05
C THR A 134 -10.42 -16.68 -3.24
N PHE A 135 -9.90 -17.90 -3.35
CA PHE A 135 -10.28 -18.85 -4.38
C PHE A 135 -11.68 -19.40 -4.17
N LYS A 136 -12.42 -19.57 -5.25
CA LYS A 136 -13.75 -20.16 -5.23
C LYS A 136 -13.72 -21.68 -4.99
N PRO A 137 -14.82 -22.29 -4.52
CA PRO A 137 -14.92 -23.72 -4.39
C PRO A 137 -14.55 -24.44 -5.72
N GLY A 138 -13.74 -25.48 -5.63
CA GLY A 138 -13.24 -26.23 -6.79
C GLY A 138 -12.11 -25.54 -7.58
N LYS A 139 -11.66 -24.35 -7.13
CA LYS A 139 -10.53 -23.61 -7.74
C LYS A 139 -9.33 -23.47 -6.81
N ILE A 140 -9.40 -24.07 -5.63
CA ILE A 140 -8.34 -23.97 -4.61
C ILE A 140 -7.04 -24.55 -5.18
N PRO A 141 -5.89 -23.84 -5.06
CA PRO A 141 -4.61 -24.29 -5.58
C PRO A 141 -4.17 -25.62 -4.96
N ALA A 142 -3.76 -26.55 -5.81
CA ALA A 142 -3.26 -27.87 -5.41
C ALA A 142 -2.03 -27.74 -4.48
N ASN A 143 -1.72 -28.81 -3.76
CA ASN A 143 -0.53 -28.86 -2.92
C ASN A 143 0.74 -28.64 -3.75
N GLY A 144 1.59 -27.71 -3.28
CA GLY A 144 2.83 -27.30 -3.95
C GLY A 144 2.66 -26.28 -5.08
N ALA A 145 1.43 -25.96 -5.51
CA ALA A 145 1.20 -24.97 -6.56
C ALA A 145 1.54 -23.55 -6.06
N VAL A 146 2.51 -22.90 -6.70
CA VAL A 146 2.87 -21.51 -6.39
C VAL A 146 1.77 -20.58 -6.87
N VAL A 147 1.35 -19.67 -6.00
CA VAL A 147 0.38 -18.60 -6.30
C VAL A 147 1.13 -17.30 -6.41
N THR A 148 0.96 -16.63 -7.54
CA THR A 148 1.57 -15.32 -7.81
C THR A 148 0.50 -14.28 -8.12
N ALA A 149 0.81 -13.00 -7.87
CA ALA A 149 -0.07 -11.90 -8.23
C ALA A 149 0.70 -10.64 -8.60
N GLY A 150 0.08 -9.84 -9.46
CA GLY A 150 0.49 -8.48 -9.75
C GLY A 150 -0.69 -7.53 -9.64
N PHE A 151 -0.43 -6.31 -9.19
CA PHE A 151 -1.46 -5.34 -8.85
C PHE A 151 -0.91 -3.91 -8.74
N GLU A 152 -1.81 -2.97 -8.83
CA GLU A 152 -1.59 -1.61 -8.33
C GLU A 152 -2.17 -1.52 -6.91
N PHE A 153 -1.61 -0.63 -6.09
CA PHE A 153 -2.09 -0.45 -4.72
C PHE A 153 -1.94 0.99 -4.24
N ASP A 154 -2.78 1.34 -3.28
CA ASP A 154 -2.69 2.57 -2.53
C ASP A 154 -2.21 2.26 -1.09
N VAL A 155 -1.62 3.26 -0.45
CA VAL A 155 -1.22 3.18 0.96
C VAL A 155 -2.37 3.74 1.81
N PRO A 156 -2.84 3.01 2.84
CA PRO A 156 -3.77 3.59 3.80
C PRO A 156 -3.04 4.64 4.64
N VAL A 157 -3.52 5.87 4.59
CA VAL A 157 -2.95 6.99 5.33
C VAL A 157 -4.03 7.75 6.09
N ARG A 158 -3.61 8.60 7.02
CA ARG A 158 -4.40 9.66 7.63
C ARG A 158 -3.60 10.95 7.67
N PHE A 159 -4.25 12.07 7.92
CA PHE A 159 -3.52 13.28 8.26
C PHE A 159 -2.67 13.07 9.52
N ASP A 160 -1.48 13.68 9.57
CA ASP A 160 -0.60 13.62 10.75
C ASP A 160 -0.75 14.88 11.64
N THR A 161 -1.85 15.60 11.45
CA THR A 161 -2.23 16.79 12.23
C THR A 161 -3.73 16.85 12.44
N ASP A 162 -4.17 17.46 13.52
CA ASP A 162 -5.57 17.83 13.80
C ASP A 162 -5.84 19.31 13.53
N VAL A 163 -4.79 20.08 13.19
CA VAL A 163 -4.87 21.49 12.87
C VAL A 163 -4.46 21.70 11.41
N PHE A 164 -5.31 22.36 10.65
CA PHE A 164 -5.00 22.77 9.28
C PHE A 164 -4.51 24.21 9.28
N GLU A 165 -3.22 24.41 9.03
CA GLU A 165 -2.59 25.71 8.99
C GLU A 165 -2.13 26.03 7.57
N VAL A 166 -2.60 27.13 7.02
CA VAL A 166 -2.14 27.67 5.74
C VAL A 166 -2.04 29.19 5.84
N ASP A 167 -0.87 29.71 5.55
CA ASP A 167 -0.72 31.14 5.28
C ASP A 167 -1.21 31.41 3.85
N PHE A 168 -2.39 32.03 3.75
CA PHE A 168 -3.02 32.32 2.47
C PHE A 168 -2.21 33.32 1.63
N ALA A 169 -1.60 34.31 2.27
CA ALA A 169 -0.79 35.33 1.57
C ALA A 169 0.50 34.70 1.02
N ALA A 170 1.15 33.87 1.81
CA ALA A 170 2.33 33.12 1.38
C ALA A 170 2.00 32.11 0.26
N PHE A 171 0.85 31.42 0.35
CA PHE A 171 0.39 30.53 -0.70
C PHE A 171 0.14 31.27 -2.02
N VAL A 172 -0.52 32.43 -2.01
CA VAL A 172 -0.74 33.27 -3.19
C VAL A 172 0.60 33.77 -3.76
N ALA A 173 1.60 34.00 -2.89
CA ALA A 173 2.96 34.33 -3.31
C ALA A 173 3.77 33.15 -3.85
N GLY A 174 3.21 31.92 -3.87
CA GLY A 174 3.82 30.73 -4.43
C GLY A 174 4.45 29.78 -3.41
N GLU A 175 4.23 29.98 -2.12
CA GLU A 175 4.67 29.04 -1.10
C GLU A 175 3.84 27.75 -1.13
N ILE A 176 4.50 26.61 -0.91
CA ILE A 176 3.87 25.28 -0.91
C ILE A 176 3.33 24.99 0.49
N PRO A 177 2.01 24.75 0.64
CA PRO A 177 1.44 24.42 1.94
C PRO A 177 1.97 23.06 2.44
N LYS A 178 2.13 22.93 3.75
CA LYS A 178 2.53 21.68 4.38
C LYS A 178 1.30 20.85 4.75
N ILE A 179 1.15 19.68 4.13
CA ILE A 179 0.02 18.77 4.34
C ILE A 179 0.56 17.39 4.75
N PRO A 180 0.88 17.20 6.03
CA PRO A 180 1.52 15.98 6.48
C PRO A 180 0.55 14.80 6.55
N LEU A 181 0.96 13.68 5.96
CA LEU A 181 0.25 12.40 6.01
C LEU A 181 1.14 11.35 6.67
N VAL A 182 0.51 10.42 7.37
CA VAL A 182 1.19 9.26 7.96
C VAL A 182 0.45 7.97 7.59
N GLU A 183 1.23 6.94 7.29
CA GLU A 183 0.70 5.62 7.01
C GLU A 183 0.02 5.00 8.23
N ILE A 184 -1.14 4.39 7.99
CA ILE A 184 -1.84 3.54 8.93
C ILE A 184 -1.40 2.10 8.64
N VAL A 185 -0.75 1.47 9.61
CA VAL A 185 -0.44 0.03 9.56
C VAL A 185 -1.59 -0.68 10.26
N PRO A 186 -2.38 -1.50 9.55
CA PRO A 186 -3.49 -2.26 10.12
C PRO A 186 -3.00 -3.36 11.06
#